data_5c2b611175f80747ddf3c55f21030f91
#
_entry.id   5c2b611175f80747ddf3c55f21030f91
#
_cell.length_a   1.000
_cell.length_b   1.000
_cell.length_c   1.000
_cell.angle_alpha   90.00
_cell.angle_beta   90.00
_cell.angle_gamma   90.00
#
_symmetry.space_group_name_H-M   'P 1'
#
loop_
_entity.id
_entity.type
_entity.pdbx_description
1 polymer ?
#
loop_
_entity_poly.entity_id
_entity_poly.type
_entity_poly.pdbx_seq_one_letter_code
_entity_poly.pdbx_strand_id
1 'polypeptide(L)'
;RAARSGKKALVIDRRPHTGGNAYCEEREGIRVHKYGAHIFHTSNREVWEFVNRFVEFNNYINSPVANYKGKLYNLPFNMNTFYAMWGVTTPAQAAEMIDRQRHEAGISEPRNLEEQAISLVGIDIYERLVKGYTEKQWGRDATQLPAFIIKRLPVRFTFDNNYFNDRWQGIPIGGYNKLVDGLLAGVEVRCDTDFFADRTHWESLCDRIVFT
;
A
#
# COMPACT_ATOMS: atom_id res chain seq x y z
N ARG A 1 -21.33 -10.81 -3.43
CA ARG A 1 -22.09 -10.97 -4.72
C ARG A 1 -22.76 -12.32 -4.80
N ALA A 2 -22.06 -13.46 -4.57
CA ALA A 2 -22.62 -14.80 -4.70
C ALA A 2 -23.93 -14.99 -3.89
N ALA A 3 -23.93 -14.70 -2.59
CA ALA A 3 -25.13 -14.81 -1.75
C ALA A 3 -26.28 -13.92 -2.23
N ARG A 4 -25.98 -12.68 -2.68
CA ARG A 4 -26.99 -11.76 -3.25
C ARG A 4 -27.58 -12.23 -4.59
N SER A 5 -26.89 -13.14 -5.29
CA SER A 5 -27.38 -13.79 -6.52
C SER A 5 -28.10 -15.10 -6.23
N GLY A 6 -28.48 -15.38 -4.98
CA GLY A 6 -29.15 -16.62 -4.58
C GLY A 6 -28.26 -17.88 -4.57
N LYS A 7 -26.94 -17.71 -4.68
CA LYS A 7 -25.98 -18.82 -4.60
C LYS A 7 -25.57 -19.08 -3.16
N LYS A 8 -25.46 -20.35 -2.79
CA LYS A 8 -24.83 -20.72 -1.53
C LYS A 8 -23.33 -20.44 -1.64
N ALA A 9 -22.76 -19.86 -0.59
CA ALA A 9 -21.33 -19.59 -0.49
C ALA A 9 -20.83 -20.02 0.88
N LEU A 10 -19.63 -20.61 0.90
CA LEU A 10 -18.86 -20.91 2.09
C LEU A 10 -17.55 -20.15 1.97
N VAL A 11 -17.16 -19.44 3.01
CA VAL A 11 -15.85 -18.79 3.13
C VAL A 11 -15.02 -19.54 4.16
N ILE A 12 -13.82 -19.93 3.81
CA ILE A 12 -12.86 -20.52 4.73
C ILE A 12 -11.60 -19.65 4.80
N ASP A 13 -11.02 -19.52 5.98
CA ASP A 13 -9.76 -18.84 6.20
C ASP A 13 -8.89 -19.66 7.16
N ARG A 14 -7.62 -19.80 6.85
CA ARG A 14 -6.67 -20.48 7.72
C ARG A 14 -6.41 -19.74 9.03
N ARG A 15 -6.62 -18.42 9.04
CA ARG A 15 -6.49 -17.59 10.25
C ARG A 15 -7.69 -17.75 11.16
N PRO A 16 -7.56 -17.43 12.47
CA PRO A 16 -8.68 -17.43 13.41
C PRO A 16 -9.66 -16.26 13.23
N HIS A 17 -9.54 -15.52 12.12
CA HIS A 17 -10.35 -14.34 11.82
C HIS A 17 -10.49 -14.15 10.31
N THR A 18 -11.53 -13.45 9.89
CA THR A 18 -11.75 -12.96 8.53
C THR A 18 -10.97 -11.67 8.25
N GLY A 19 -11.04 -11.17 7.01
CA GLY A 19 -10.50 -9.88 6.62
C GLY A 19 -9.03 -9.88 6.21
N GLY A 20 -8.37 -11.04 6.25
CA GLY A 20 -7.00 -11.18 5.76
C GLY A 20 -6.06 -10.17 6.41
N ASN A 21 -5.28 -9.45 5.60
CA ASN A 21 -4.33 -8.43 6.09
C ASN A 21 -5.00 -7.14 6.56
N ALA A 22 -6.27 -6.90 6.23
CA ALA A 22 -6.99 -5.71 6.69
C ALA A 22 -7.59 -5.89 8.10
N TYR A 23 -7.44 -7.07 8.71
CA TYR A 23 -7.97 -7.33 10.05
C TYR A 23 -7.42 -6.38 11.09
N CYS A 24 -8.33 -5.87 11.94
CA CYS A 24 -8.02 -4.99 13.07
C CYS A 24 -8.30 -5.71 14.39
N GLU A 25 -7.45 -5.51 15.37
CA GLU A 25 -7.70 -5.93 16.76
C GLU A 25 -7.76 -4.71 17.67
N GLU A 26 -8.47 -4.83 18.78
CA GLU A 26 -8.51 -3.78 19.79
C GLU A 26 -7.53 -4.13 20.92
N ARG A 27 -6.66 -3.17 21.26
CA ARG A 27 -5.71 -3.28 22.37
C ARG A 27 -5.72 -1.99 23.16
N GLU A 28 -6.02 -2.09 24.44
CA GLU A 28 -6.04 -0.96 25.38
C GLU A 28 -6.90 0.22 24.86
N GLY A 29 -8.05 -0.08 24.24
CA GLY A 29 -8.93 0.93 23.66
C GLY A 29 -8.47 1.51 22.33
N ILE A 30 -7.34 1.03 21.79
CA ILE A 30 -6.78 1.44 20.50
C ILE A 30 -7.07 0.36 19.46
N ARG A 31 -7.52 0.80 18.29
CA ARG A 31 -7.75 -0.09 17.14
C ARG A 31 -6.49 -0.25 16.31
N VAL A 32 -5.90 -1.44 16.39
CA VAL A 32 -4.62 -1.76 15.77
C VAL A 32 -4.85 -2.52 14.45
N HIS A 33 -4.26 -2.05 13.37
CA HIS A 33 -4.15 -2.80 12.12
C HIS A 33 -3.06 -3.87 12.28
N LYS A 34 -3.48 -5.11 12.50
CA LYS A 34 -2.59 -6.20 12.95
C LYS A 34 -1.43 -6.50 11.99
N TYR A 35 -1.68 -6.36 10.71
CA TYR A 35 -0.73 -6.74 9.64
C TYR A 35 -0.16 -5.54 8.88
N GLY A 36 -0.20 -4.37 9.47
CA GLY A 36 0.26 -3.12 8.88
C GLY A 36 -0.89 -2.19 8.52
N ALA A 37 -0.57 -0.92 8.32
CA ALA A 37 -1.55 0.11 8.03
C ALA A 37 -2.25 -0.14 6.68
N HIS A 38 -3.57 -0.13 6.70
CA HIS A 38 -4.42 -0.20 5.52
C HIS A 38 -5.26 1.06 5.45
N ILE A 39 -5.09 1.85 4.40
CA ILE A 39 -5.88 3.02 4.10
C ILE A 39 -6.69 2.73 2.85
N PHE A 40 -8.01 2.80 2.95
CA PHE A 40 -8.86 2.65 1.78
C PHE A 40 -8.78 3.89 0.90
N HIS A 41 -8.59 3.72 -0.39
CA HIS A 41 -8.60 4.80 -1.36
C HIS A 41 -9.13 4.33 -2.71
N THR A 42 -9.84 5.20 -3.41
CA THR A 42 -10.38 4.93 -4.74
C THR A 42 -10.82 6.21 -5.43
N SER A 43 -10.70 6.25 -6.75
CA SER A 43 -11.37 7.26 -7.61
C SER A 43 -12.63 6.71 -8.27
N ASN A 44 -12.95 5.42 -8.07
CA ASN A 44 -14.16 4.80 -8.58
C ASN A 44 -15.35 5.08 -7.65
N ARG A 45 -16.30 5.87 -8.14
CA ARG A 45 -17.50 6.25 -7.39
C ARG A 45 -18.36 5.06 -6.97
N GLU A 46 -18.53 4.08 -7.85
CA GLU A 46 -19.35 2.90 -7.55
C GLU A 46 -18.76 2.07 -6.40
N VAL A 47 -17.41 1.94 -6.38
CA VAL A 47 -16.70 1.25 -5.30
C VAL A 47 -16.86 2.02 -3.99
N TRP A 48 -16.70 3.35 -4.02
CA TRP A 48 -16.87 4.18 -2.84
C TRP A 48 -18.29 4.09 -2.26
N GLU A 49 -19.30 4.27 -3.11
CA GLU A 49 -20.71 4.14 -2.70
C GLU A 49 -21.03 2.72 -2.21
N PHE A 50 -20.42 1.70 -2.80
CA PHE A 50 -20.63 0.31 -2.39
C PHE A 50 -20.10 0.03 -0.99
N VAL A 51 -18.87 0.43 -0.67
CA VAL A 51 -18.28 0.15 0.66
C VAL A 51 -18.95 0.97 1.77
N ASN A 52 -19.41 2.18 1.45
CA ASN A 52 -20.16 3.01 2.39
C ASN A 52 -21.56 2.49 2.77
N ARG A 53 -22.05 1.45 2.10
CA ARG A 53 -23.25 0.73 2.52
C ARG A 53 -23.04 -0.14 3.76
N PHE A 54 -21.81 -0.44 4.09
CA PHE A 54 -21.44 -1.35 5.18
C PHE A 54 -20.81 -0.63 6.37
N VAL A 55 -20.05 0.44 6.09
CA VAL A 55 -19.32 1.18 7.11
C VAL A 55 -19.08 2.62 6.63
N GLU A 56 -19.12 3.55 7.55
CA GLU A 56 -18.72 4.93 7.32
C GLU A 56 -17.20 5.05 7.37
N PHE A 57 -16.63 5.89 6.51
CA PHE A 57 -15.20 6.20 6.50
C PHE A 57 -14.94 7.57 7.11
N ASN A 58 -13.82 7.69 7.84
CA ASN A 58 -13.34 8.99 8.29
C ASN A 58 -12.65 9.75 7.15
N ASN A 59 -12.26 10.99 7.41
CA ASN A 59 -11.52 11.82 6.45
C ASN A 59 -10.00 11.72 6.63
N TYR A 60 -9.50 10.52 6.95
CA TYR A 60 -8.05 10.33 7.11
C TYR A 60 -7.33 10.55 5.78
N ILE A 61 -6.39 11.48 5.77
CA ILE A 61 -5.50 11.74 4.64
C ILE A 61 -4.15 11.10 4.94
N ASN A 62 -3.73 10.15 4.11
CA ASN A 62 -2.45 9.48 4.28
C ASN A 62 -1.30 10.39 3.89
N SER A 63 -0.56 10.87 4.88
CA SER A 63 0.61 11.74 4.72
C SER A 63 1.82 11.14 5.44
N PRO A 64 2.43 10.09 4.90
CA PRO A 64 3.54 9.40 5.54
C PRO A 64 4.79 10.28 5.62
N VAL A 65 5.59 10.03 6.66
CA VAL A 65 6.86 10.70 6.89
C VAL A 65 7.94 9.65 7.03
N ALA A 66 9.03 9.82 6.28
CA ALA A 66 10.23 8.99 6.40
C ALA A 66 11.21 9.62 7.40
N ASN A 67 11.79 8.80 8.26
CA ASN A 67 12.90 9.20 9.13
C ASN A 67 14.18 8.58 8.59
N TYR A 68 15.12 9.44 8.17
CA TYR A 68 16.45 9.02 7.78
C TYR A 68 17.48 9.67 8.69
N LYS A 69 18.11 8.87 9.55
CA LYS A 69 19.15 9.33 10.51
C LYS A 69 18.72 10.54 11.35
N GLY A 70 17.47 10.53 11.83
CA GLY A 70 16.90 11.59 12.64
C GLY A 70 16.32 12.79 11.86
N LYS A 71 16.50 12.85 10.54
CA LYS A 71 15.89 13.87 9.69
C LYS A 71 14.61 13.37 9.07
N LEU A 72 13.55 14.17 9.15
CA LEU A 72 12.23 13.82 8.66
C LEU A 72 12.00 14.34 7.23
N TYR A 73 11.38 13.51 6.39
CA TYR A 73 11.04 13.83 5.01
C TYR A 73 9.59 13.44 4.73
N ASN A 74 8.84 14.35 4.11
CA ASN A 74 7.49 14.02 3.66
C ASN A 74 7.50 13.07 2.47
N LEU A 75 6.47 12.22 2.40
CA LEU A 75 6.18 11.37 1.25
C LEU A 75 4.76 11.67 0.72
N PRO A 76 4.51 11.50 -0.59
CA PRO A 76 5.45 11.09 -1.66
C PRO A 76 6.54 12.14 -1.88
N PHE A 77 7.53 11.85 -2.75
CA PHE A 77 8.60 12.80 -3.08
C PHE A 77 8.00 14.07 -3.69
N ASN A 78 7.90 15.11 -2.89
CA ASN A 78 7.23 16.37 -3.25
C ASN A 78 8.09 17.59 -2.85
N MET A 79 7.59 18.79 -3.07
CA MET A 79 8.35 20.02 -2.78
C MET A 79 8.73 20.14 -1.30
N ASN A 80 7.93 19.62 -0.35
CA ASN A 80 8.33 19.61 1.07
C ASN A 80 9.53 18.67 1.30
N THR A 81 9.57 17.52 0.59
CA THR A 81 10.71 16.61 0.61
C THR A 81 11.96 17.28 0.07
N PHE A 82 11.86 17.96 -1.07
CA PHE A 82 12.99 18.62 -1.73
C PHE A 82 13.48 19.84 -0.97
N TYR A 83 12.56 20.61 -0.39
CA TYR A 83 12.92 21.69 0.52
C TYR A 83 13.70 21.16 1.74
N ALA A 84 13.21 20.12 2.39
CA ALA A 84 13.89 19.51 3.52
C ALA A 84 15.26 18.91 3.13
N MET A 85 15.41 18.41 1.89
CA MET A 85 16.61 17.75 1.41
C MET A 85 17.69 18.73 0.94
N TRP A 86 17.28 19.70 0.12
CA TRP A 86 18.17 20.59 -0.63
C TRP A 86 17.96 22.08 -0.37
N GLY A 87 16.91 22.49 0.37
CA GLY A 87 16.58 23.89 0.59
C GLY A 87 15.94 24.58 -0.62
N VAL A 88 15.58 23.85 -1.66
CA VAL A 88 14.96 24.41 -2.87
C VAL A 88 13.52 24.81 -2.63
N THR A 89 13.09 25.93 -3.21
CA THR A 89 11.76 26.53 -2.98
C THR A 89 10.88 26.53 -4.19
N THR A 90 11.42 26.26 -5.38
CA THR A 90 10.67 26.26 -6.64
C THR A 90 10.72 24.91 -7.35
N PRO A 91 9.68 24.53 -8.11
CA PRO A 91 9.68 23.34 -8.96
C PRO A 91 10.88 23.25 -9.90
N ALA A 92 11.29 24.36 -10.49
CA ALA A 92 12.42 24.43 -11.42
C ALA A 92 13.75 24.04 -10.73
N GLN A 93 14.01 24.59 -9.53
CA GLN A 93 15.19 24.22 -8.74
C GLN A 93 15.21 22.76 -8.34
N ALA A 94 14.06 22.21 -7.97
CA ALA A 94 13.94 20.78 -7.62
C ALA A 94 14.19 19.87 -8.83
N ALA A 95 13.63 20.21 -9.99
CA ALA A 95 13.87 19.48 -11.23
C ALA A 95 15.34 19.52 -11.63
N GLU A 96 15.98 20.69 -11.57
CA GLU A 96 17.41 20.87 -11.88
C GLU A 96 18.30 20.02 -10.97
N MET A 97 17.98 19.94 -9.66
CA MET A 97 18.73 19.09 -8.72
C MET A 97 18.62 17.61 -9.08
N ILE A 98 17.42 17.13 -9.40
CA ILE A 98 17.20 15.75 -9.81
C ILE A 98 17.94 15.47 -11.12
N ASP A 99 17.77 16.31 -12.13
CA ASP A 99 18.38 16.12 -13.44
C ASP A 99 19.91 16.18 -13.38
N ARG A 100 20.48 17.07 -12.60
CA ARG A 100 21.93 17.11 -12.37
C ARG A 100 22.45 15.78 -11.80
N GLN A 101 21.84 15.26 -10.74
CA GLN A 101 22.26 14.00 -10.12
C GLN A 101 22.09 12.80 -11.07
N ARG A 102 21.04 12.78 -11.89
CA ARG A 102 20.81 11.77 -12.92
C ARG A 102 21.91 11.80 -13.99
N HIS A 103 22.31 13.01 -14.43
CA HIS A 103 23.40 13.18 -15.40
C HIS A 103 24.75 12.79 -14.80
N GLU A 104 25.03 13.21 -13.58
CA GLU A 104 26.26 12.85 -12.85
C GLU A 104 26.41 11.34 -12.67
N ALA A 105 25.30 10.62 -12.47
CA ALA A 105 25.30 9.17 -12.38
C ALA A 105 25.62 8.47 -13.70
N GLY A 106 25.29 9.09 -14.85
CA GLY A 106 25.64 8.58 -16.20
C GLY A 106 25.03 7.22 -16.56
N ILE A 107 23.91 6.85 -15.92
CA ILE A 107 23.29 5.53 -16.09
C ILE A 107 22.30 5.58 -17.26
N SER A 108 22.66 4.99 -18.38
CA SER A 108 21.79 4.89 -19.57
C SER A 108 20.99 3.57 -19.59
N GLU A 109 21.60 2.46 -19.14
CA GLU A 109 20.99 1.14 -19.09
C GLU A 109 21.13 0.55 -17.68
N PRO A 110 20.12 0.74 -16.80
CA PRO A 110 20.19 0.26 -15.44
C PRO A 110 20.20 -1.29 -15.37
N ARG A 111 21.15 -1.88 -14.68
CA ARG A 111 21.35 -3.33 -14.54
C ARG A 111 20.64 -3.91 -13.31
N ASN A 112 20.38 -3.09 -12.34
CA ASN A 112 19.79 -3.47 -11.04
C ASN A 112 18.87 -2.37 -10.51
N LEU A 113 18.20 -2.63 -9.39
CA LEU A 113 17.25 -1.71 -8.79
C LEU A 113 17.89 -0.40 -8.32
N GLU A 114 19.11 -0.43 -7.79
CA GLU A 114 19.85 0.77 -7.39
C GLU A 114 20.07 1.70 -8.58
N GLU A 115 20.68 1.19 -9.64
CA GLU A 115 20.93 1.96 -10.86
C GLU A 115 19.62 2.50 -11.46
N GLN A 116 18.56 1.70 -11.46
CA GLN A 116 17.24 2.12 -11.93
C GLN A 116 16.67 3.27 -11.09
N ALA A 117 16.74 3.17 -9.76
CA ALA A 117 16.23 4.21 -8.89
C ALA A 117 17.03 5.51 -9.05
N ILE A 118 18.37 5.44 -9.07
CA ILE A 118 19.24 6.60 -9.27
C ILE A 118 18.98 7.29 -10.62
N SER A 119 18.79 6.51 -11.68
CA SER A 119 18.46 7.04 -13.02
C SER A 119 17.09 7.75 -13.07
N LEU A 120 16.18 7.44 -12.15
CA LEU A 120 14.85 8.04 -12.07
C LEU A 120 14.81 9.31 -11.19
N VAL A 121 15.47 9.28 -10.02
CA VAL A 121 15.28 10.32 -8.99
C VAL A 121 16.56 10.91 -8.43
N GLY A 122 17.74 10.45 -8.87
CA GLY A 122 19.04 10.87 -8.36
C GLY A 122 19.45 10.14 -7.09
N ILE A 123 20.74 10.32 -6.73
CA ILE A 123 21.39 9.59 -5.63
C ILE A 123 20.82 9.97 -4.27
N ASP A 124 20.52 11.23 -4.02
CA ASP A 124 20.07 11.71 -2.73
C ASP A 124 18.72 11.13 -2.30
N ILE A 125 17.76 11.09 -3.23
CA ILE A 125 16.45 10.50 -2.97
C ILE A 125 16.59 8.98 -2.82
N TYR A 126 17.38 8.34 -3.66
CA TYR A 126 17.65 6.91 -3.56
C TYR A 126 18.20 6.53 -2.21
N GLU A 127 19.33 7.11 -1.80
CA GLU A 127 20.02 6.76 -0.56
C GLU A 127 19.17 6.99 0.70
N ARG A 128 18.42 8.10 0.74
CA ARG A 128 17.68 8.51 1.94
C ARG A 128 16.29 7.91 2.05
N LEU A 129 15.61 7.65 0.93
CA LEU A 129 14.18 7.36 0.94
C LEU A 129 13.78 6.06 0.21
N VAL A 130 14.65 5.50 -0.64
CA VAL A 130 14.34 4.30 -1.42
C VAL A 130 15.12 3.09 -0.91
N LYS A 131 16.44 3.20 -0.79
CA LYS A 131 17.35 2.10 -0.49
C LYS A 131 16.92 1.31 0.75
N GLY A 132 16.92 1.94 1.91
CA GLY A 132 16.67 1.25 3.18
C GLY A 132 15.29 0.61 3.27
N TYR A 133 14.26 1.25 2.70
CA TYR A 133 12.93 0.66 2.61
C TYR A 133 12.92 -0.58 1.70
N THR A 134 13.53 -0.47 0.54
CA THR A 134 13.56 -1.56 -0.45
C THR A 134 14.35 -2.76 0.07
N GLU A 135 15.54 -2.55 0.61
CA GLU A 135 16.36 -3.60 1.18
C GLU A 135 15.68 -4.31 2.35
N LYS A 136 14.99 -3.56 3.21
CA LYS A 136 14.16 -4.13 4.29
C LYS A 136 13.01 -4.99 3.75
N GLN A 137 12.32 -4.56 2.72
CA GLN A 137 11.19 -5.28 2.13
C GLN A 137 11.62 -6.59 1.44
N TRP A 138 12.75 -6.57 0.76
CA TRP A 138 13.22 -7.70 -0.04
C TRP A 138 14.23 -8.59 0.70
N GLY A 139 14.78 -8.13 1.83
CA GLY A 139 15.81 -8.84 2.59
C GLY A 139 17.11 -9.02 1.81
N ARG A 140 17.39 -8.14 0.83
CA ARG A 140 18.54 -8.18 -0.07
C ARG A 140 19.00 -6.78 -0.43
N ASP A 141 20.28 -6.63 -0.76
CA ASP A 141 20.82 -5.39 -1.26
C ASP A 141 20.16 -4.98 -2.59
N ALA A 142 19.94 -3.69 -2.76
CA ALA A 142 19.29 -3.14 -3.96
C ALA A 142 20.06 -3.49 -5.25
N THR A 143 21.39 -3.62 -5.19
CA THR A 143 22.25 -4.05 -6.30
C THR A 143 22.00 -5.50 -6.76
N GLN A 144 21.40 -6.33 -5.90
CA GLN A 144 21.06 -7.74 -6.20
C GLN A 144 19.61 -7.89 -6.72
N LEU A 145 18.85 -6.81 -6.74
CA LEU A 145 17.45 -6.80 -7.18
C LEU A 145 17.35 -6.36 -8.64
N PRO A 146 16.48 -7.00 -9.45
CA PRO A 146 16.29 -6.61 -10.83
C PRO A 146 15.75 -5.19 -10.99
N ALA A 147 16.23 -4.46 -12.01
CA ALA A 147 15.81 -3.09 -12.31
C ALA A 147 14.28 -2.95 -12.53
N PHE A 148 13.62 -3.95 -13.11
CA PHE A 148 12.19 -3.90 -13.43
C PHE A 148 11.26 -3.82 -12.20
N ILE A 149 11.76 -4.09 -11.00
CA ILE A 149 10.99 -3.96 -9.74
C ILE A 149 10.54 -2.51 -9.55
N ILE A 150 11.38 -1.55 -9.91
CA ILE A 150 11.04 -0.12 -9.89
C ILE A 150 10.92 0.39 -11.33
N LYS A 151 9.69 0.42 -11.84
CA LYS A 151 9.42 0.99 -13.18
C LYS A 151 9.34 2.51 -13.17
N ARG A 152 8.90 3.09 -12.05
CA ARG A 152 8.76 4.54 -11.85
C ARG A 152 8.81 4.87 -10.37
N LEU A 153 9.34 6.04 -10.06
CA LEU A 153 9.25 6.65 -8.74
C LEU A 153 8.52 8.00 -8.94
N PRO A 154 7.31 8.16 -8.41
CA PRO A 154 6.53 9.37 -8.64
C PRO A 154 7.15 10.56 -7.93
N VAL A 155 7.53 11.56 -8.71
CA VAL A 155 8.00 12.87 -8.22
C VAL A 155 6.88 13.88 -8.45
N ARG A 156 6.59 14.71 -7.45
CA ARG A 156 5.56 15.75 -7.52
C ARG A 156 6.18 17.11 -7.23
N PHE A 157 6.03 18.04 -8.16
CA PHE A 157 6.51 19.41 -8.00
C PHE A 157 5.43 20.31 -7.37
N THR A 158 4.75 19.80 -6.34
CA THR A 158 3.72 20.47 -5.55
C THR A 158 4.01 20.33 -4.07
N PHE A 159 3.43 21.17 -3.20
CA PHE A 159 3.55 21.10 -1.75
C PHE A 159 2.46 20.21 -1.10
N ASP A 160 1.89 19.27 -1.86
CA ASP A 160 0.85 18.38 -1.40
C ASP A 160 1.47 17.09 -0.79
N ASN A 161 1.21 16.86 0.49
CA ASN A 161 1.65 15.67 1.23
C ASN A 161 0.65 14.50 1.15
N ASN A 162 -0.47 14.66 0.48
CA ASN A 162 -1.41 13.55 0.28
C ASN A 162 -0.74 12.46 -0.55
N TYR A 163 -0.58 11.26 0.04
CA TYR A 163 0.11 10.15 -0.63
C TYR A 163 -0.65 9.63 -1.84
N PHE A 164 -1.99 9.59 -1.75
CA PHE A 164 -2.84 9.09 -2.83
C PHE A 164 -3.34 10.23 -3.72
N ASN A 165 -3.53 9.92 -5.01
CA ASN A 165 -4.17 10.83 -5.97
C ASN A 165 -5.67 10.55 -6.12
N ASP A 166 -6.20 9.58 -5.37
CA ASP A 166 -7.58 9.17 -5.45
C ASP A 166 -8.52 10.22 -4.84
N ARG A 167 -9.72 10.32 -5.41
CA ARG A 167 -10.74 11.27 -4.98
C ARG A 167 -11.22 11.01 -3.55
N TRP A 168 -11.31 9.75 -3.17
CA TRP A 168 -11.76 9.32 -1.84
C TRP A 168 -10.71 8.49 -1.16
N GLN A 169 -10.50 8.76 0.11
CA GLN A 169 -9.65 7.97 0.99
C GLN A 169 -10.15 8.05 2.43
N GLY A 170 -9.80 7.08 3.24
CA GLY A 170 -10.14 7.06 4.66
C GLY A 170 -9.92 5.71 5.30
N ILE A 171 -10.20 5.65 6.59
CA ILE A 171 -10.19 4.43 7.38
C ILE A 171 -11.61 4.18 7.88
N PRO A 172 -12.12 2.93 7.80
CA PRO A 172 -13.46 2.61 8.29
C PRO A 172 -13.62 2.94 9.78
N ILE A 173 -14.67 3.70 10.13
CA ILE A 173 -14.99 4.01 11.52
C ILE A 173 -15.40 2.72 12.24
N GLY A 174 -14.61 2.36 13.23
CA GLY A 174 -14.77 1.09 13.94
C GLY A 174 -13.97 -0.07 13.33
N GLY A 175 -13.08 0.20 12.35
CA GLY A 175 -12.13 -0.76 11.79
C GLY A 175 -12.66 -1.55 10.60
N TYR A 176 -11.75 -2.18 9.87
CA TYR A 176 -12.08 -2.97 8.68
C TYR A 176 -12.95 -4.20 8.96
N ASN A 177 -12.93 -4.73 10.20
CA ASN A 177 -13.74 -5.88 10.55
C ASN A 177 -15.24 -5.63 10.26
N LYS A 178 -15.74 -4.43 10.59
CA LYS A 178 -17.14 -4.07 10.27
C LYS A 178 -17.47 -4.13 8.80
N LEU A 179 -16.54 -3.68 7.94
CA LEU A 179 -16.71 -3.76 6.49
C LEU A 179 -16.77 -5.21 6.04
N VAL A 180 -15.84 -6.05 6.54
CA VAL A 180 -15.75 -7.47 6.18
C VAL A 180 -16.99 -8.22 6.67
N ASP A 181 -17.41 -8.00 7.92
CA ASP A 181 -18.61 -8.61 8.50
C ASP A 181 -19.87 -8.24 7.69
N GLY A 182 -19.98 -6.98 7.27
CA GLY A 182 -21.07 -6.54 6.40
C GLY A 182 -21.04 -7.18 5.02
N LEU A 183 -19.85 -7.41 4.45
CA LEU A 183 -19.68 -8.09 3.18
C LEU A 183 -20.02 -9.60 3.26
N LEU A 184 -19.77 -10.22 4.40
CA LEU A 184 -19.99 -11.64 4.68
C LEU A 184 -21.36 -11.93 5.31
N ALA A 185 -22.19 -10.91 5.54
CA ALA A 185 -23.51 -11.10 6.12
C ALA A 185 -24.35 -12.12 5.34
N GLY A 186 -24.84 -13.16 6.04
CA GLY A 186 -25.61 -14.26 5.45
C GLY A 186 -24.79 -15.31 4.72
N VAL A 187 -23.47 -15.30 4.87
CA VAL A 187 -22.54 -16.31 4.32
C VAL A 187 -22.00 -17.15 5.46
N GLU A 188 -21.94 -18.48 5.28
CA GLU A 188 -21.26 -19.37 6.23
C GLU A 188 -19.75 -19.10 6.18
N VAL A 189 -19.14 -18.91 7.36
CA VAL A 189 -17.70 -18.64 7.48
C VAL A 189 -17.08 -19.66 8.43
N ARG A 190 -15.94 -20.23 8.06
CA ARG A 190 -15.14 -21.12 8.89
C ARG A 190 -13.70 -20.61 8.93
N CYS A 191 -13.31 -20.07 10.06
CA CYS A 191 -11.93 -19.73 10.38
C CYS A 191 -11.17 -20.97 10.88
N ASP A 192 -9.85 -20.84 11.13
CA ASP A 192 -8.95 -21.93 11.53
C ASP A 192 -9.03 -23.14 10.60
N THR A 193 -9.31 -22.90 9.31
CA THR A 193 -9.57 -23.93 8.31
C THR A 193 -8.60 -23.81 7.16
N ASP A 194 -7.64 -24.75 7.07
CA ASP A 194 -6.70 -24.80 5.96
C ASP A 194 -7.29 -25.59 4.79
N PHE A 195 -7.52 -24.93 3.65
CA PHE A 195 -8.00 -25.57 2.43
C PHE A 195 -7.12 -26.72 1.97
N PHE A 196 -5.80 -26.59 2.10
CA PHE A 196 -4.85 -27.59 1.61
C PHE A 196 -4.70 -28.79 2.54
N ALA A 197 -5.17 -28.71 3.79
CA ALA A 197 -5.17 -29.85 4.70
C ALA A 197 -6.16 -30.95 4.26
N ASP A 198 -7.27 -30.56 3.59
CA ASP A 198 -8.25 -31.51 3.04
C ASP A 198 -8.89 -30.96 1.75
N ARG A 199 -8.04 -30.72 0.77
CA ARG A 199 -8.44 -30.15 -0.52
C ARG A 199 -9.55 -30.91 -1.20
N THR A 200 -9.47 -32.25 -1.20
CA THR A 200 -10.46 -33.12 -1.87
C THR A 200 -11.85 -32.92 -1.27
N HIS A 201 -11.95 -32.81 0.05
CA HIS A 201 -13.21 -32.53 0.72
C HIS A 201 -13.80 -31.19 0.25
N TRP A 202 -13.01 -30.12 0.27
CA TRP A 202 -13.49 -28.79 -0.10
C TRP A 202 -13.89 -28.70 -1.57
N GLU A 203 -13.14 -29.35 -2.47
CA GLU A 203 -13.46 -29.42 -3.88
C GLU A 203 -14.77 -30.18 -4.13
N SER A 204 -15.10 -31.20 -3.33
CA SER A 204 -16.33 -31.97 -3.45
C SER A 204 -17.61 -31.21 -3.05
N LEU A 205 -17.45 -30.11 -2.25
CA LEU A 205 -18.59 -29.34 -1.72
C LEU A 205 -19.06 -28.22 -2.65
N CYS A 206 -18.36 -27.91 -3.73
CA CYS A 206 -18.64 -26.73 -4.52
C CYS A 206 -18.34 -26.90 -6.01
N ASP A 207 -19.09 -26.18 -6.84
CA ASP A 207 -18.87 -26.12 -8.29
C ASP A 207 -17.75 -25.17 -8.68
N ARG A 208 -17.40 -24.22 -7.79
CA ARG A 208 -16.40 -23.19 -8.04
C ARG A 208 -15.65 -22.80 -6.78
N ILE A 209 -14.35 -22.70 -6.92
CA ILE A 209 -13.44 -22.20 -5.87
C ILE A 209 -12.89 -20.85 -6.32
N VAL A 210 -12.82 -19.90 -5.38
CA VAL A 210 -12.21 -18.59 -5.57
C VAL A 210 -11.15 -18.41 -4.49
N PHE A 211 -9.90 -18.34 -4.90
CA PHE A 211 -8.79 -17.95 -4.02
C PHE A 211 -8.65 -16.43 -4.01
N THR A 212 -8.47 -15.83 -2.83
CA THR A 212 -8.30 -14.38 -2.63
C THR A 212 -7.01 -14.08 -1.87
#